data_5fc8b1501825f2f329695644da5abb6d
#
_entry.id   5fc8b1501825f2f329695644da5abb6d
#
_cell.length_a   1.000
_cell.length_b   1.000
_cell.length_c   1.000
_cell.angle_alpha   90.00
_cell.angle_beta   90.00
_cell.angle_gamma   90.00
#
_symmetry.space_group_name_H-M   'P 1'
#
loop_
_entity.id
_entity.type
_entity.pdbx_description
1 polymer ?
#
loop_
_entity_poly.entity_id
_entity_poly.type
_entity_poly.pdbx_seq_one_letter_code
_entity_poly.pdbx_strand_id
1 'polypeptide(L)'
;MAAEGLSALSKWILIIAGEASGDLHGASLVKALKAQDPGLELFGVGGEKMKAEGFEALFHINQMAFLGFVEVVKHLPYILKVQKALIDEALKRGVKTVVLVDYPGFNLNIAKKFKKFGIRVVYYIAPQVWAWGQGRVKKLKERTDIVLSVFPFEEKFFKEHGVNVRFVGNPLAERISGYEFMPEAEFRAKWGLDPEKKILAVLPGSRKHEVELLLKPALEAAEILEKEFGFKTVVGCADTISEEFIRSIKPGGYKLIKGYQFEIKKYADFGIVKSGTSTMEAALLDMPLVIIYKTSALTYNIGKRLIKIGNLGMVNIIAEETIAPELIQDEVTGEKIAATALKILSDPSLLKKQTDGFARIKENLGKHKASATAAKVILSET
;
A
#
# COMPACT_ATOMS: atom_id res chain seq x y z
N MET A 1 53.02 12.29 4.12
CA MET A 1 52.33 11.47 3.13
C MET A 1 51.56 10.40 3.87
N ALA A 2 50.26 10.58 4.01
CA ALA A 2 49.27 9.56 4.33
C ALA A 2 47.90 10.26 4.46
N ALA A 3 47.31 10.62 3.34
CA ALA A 3 45.92 11.06 3.22
C ALA A 3 45.35 10.37 1.96
N GLU A 4 45.31 9.05 2.04
CA GLU A 4 44.61 8.25 1.03
C GLU A 4 43.76 7.23 1.76
N GLY A 5 42.43 7.36 1.63
CA GLY A 5 41.51 6.34 2.16
C GLY A 5 40.11 6.81 2.46
N LEU A 6 39.66 7.97 2.00
CA LEU A 6 38.24 8.19 1.84
C LEU A 6 37.83 7.48 0.53
N SER A 7 37.38 6.23 0.64
CA SER A 7 36.72 5.49 -0.43
C SER A 7 35.61 6.41 -0.98
N ALA A 8 35.85 6.95 -2.20
CA ALA A 8 34.87 7.76 -2.88
C ALA A 8 33.55 6.96 -2.94
N LEU A 9 32.54 7.45 -2.23
CA LEU A 9 31.18 6.90 -2.27
C LEU A 9 30.77 6.83 -3.75
N SER A 10 30.27 5.68 -4.19
CA SER A 10 29.75 5.57 -5.55
C SER A 10 28.61 6.56 -5.71
N LYS A 11 28.73 7.48 -6.65
CA LYS A 11 27.63 8.41 -6.95
C LYS A 11 26.40 7.72 -7.55
N TRP A 12 26.49 6.44 -7.87
CA TRP A 12 25.45 5.66 -8.51
C TRP A 12 24.75 4.73 -7.52
N ILE A 13 23.42 4.85 -7.45
CA ILE A 13 22.54 3.88 -6.76
C ILE A 13 21.55 3.29 -7.77
N LEU A 14 21.47 1.97 -7.81
CA LEU A 14 20.48 1.28 -8.62
C LEU A 14 19.21 1.05 -7.79
N ILE A 15 18.04 1.43 -8.34
CA ILE A 15 16.72 1.23 -7.69
C ILE A 15 15.85 0.37 -8.60
N ILE A 16 15.18 -0.64 -8.02
CA ILE A 16 14.26 -1.51 -8.77
C ILE A 16 12.88 -1.44 -8.15
N ALA A 17 11.95 -0.79 -8.85
CA ALA A 17 10.52 -0.72 -8.56
C ALA A 17 9.75 -1.33 -9.75
N GLY A 18 9.18 -2.53 -9.59
CA GLY A 18 8.60 -3.30 -10.70
C GLY A 18 7.10 -3.10 -10.95
N GLU A 19 6.43 -2.29 -10.12
CA GLU A 19 4.97 -2.09 -10.15
C GLU A 19 4.61 -0.62 -9.94
N ALA A 20 3.36 -0.23 -10.25
CA ALA A 20 2.88 1.13 -10.10
C ALA A 20 2.95 1.67 -8.65
N SER A 21 2.71 0.81 -7.65
CA SER A 21 2.90 1.12 -6.23
C SER A 21 4.37 1.37 -5.91
N GLY A 22 5.25 0.52 -6.44
CA GLY A 22 6.70 0.66 -6.32
C GLY A 22 7.22 1.95 -6.95
N ASP A 23 6.71 2.34 -8.14
CA ASP A 23 7.04 3.61 -8.79
C ASP A 23 6.64 4.82 -7.94
N LEU A 24 5.45 4.77 -7.32
CA LEU A 24 4.98 5.83 -6.43
C LEU A 24 5.89 5.99 -5.20
N HIS A 25 6.22 4.89 -4.54
CA HIS A 25 7.11 4.90 -3.37
C HIS A 25 8.56 5.19 -3.76
N GLY A 26 9.00 4.68 -4.91
CA GLY A 26 10.30 4.95 -5.49
C GLY A 26 10.51 6.43 -5.81
N ALA A 27 9.49 7.11 -6.32
CA ALA A 27 9.55 8.55 -6.61
C ALA A 27 9.81 9.36 -5.34
N SER A 28 9.07 9.09 -4.25
CA SER A 28 9.31 9.76 -2.96
C SER A 28 10.72 9.48 -2.42
N LEU A 29 11.21 8.25 -2.60
CA LEU A 29 12.58 7.89 -2.20
C LEU A 29 13.63 8.59 -3.07
N VAL A 30 13.47 8.64 -4.38
CA VAL A 30 14.36 9.37 -5.32
C VAL A 30 14.47 10.82 -4.93
N LYS A 31 13.34 11.48 -4.69
CA LYS A 31 13.29 12.87 -4.21
C LYS A 31 14.06 13.05 -2.90
N ALA A 32 13.84 12.15 -1.93
CA ALA A 32 14.49 12.22 -0.63
C ALA A 32 16.01 11.96 -0.70
N LEU A 33 16.46 11.03 -1.54
CA LEU A 33 17.87 10.75 -1.77
C LEU A 33 18.58 11.95 -2.39
N LYS A 34 18.03 12.55 -3.46
CA LYS A 34 18.57 13.74 -4.11
C LYS A 34 18.55 14.98 -3.21
N ALA A 35 17.56 15.09 -2.32
CA ALA A 35 17.52 16.18 -1.34
C ALA A 35 18.63 16.08 -0.28
N GLN A 36 19.09 14.86 0.05
CA GLN A 36 20.17 14.62 1.01
C GLN A 36 21.56 14.65 0.35
N ASP A 37 21.65 14.18 -0.89
CA ASP A 37 22.88 14.25 -1.70
C ASP A 37 22.52 14.57 -3.16
N PRO A 38 22.61 15.86 -3.55
CA PRO A 38 22.31 16.29 -4.92
C PRO A 38 23.25 15.71 -6.01
N GLY A 39 24.42 15.19 -5.60
CA GLY A 39 25.39 14.56 -6.51
C GLY A 39 25.06 13.12 -6.90
N LEU A 40 24.02 12.53 -6.30
CA LEU A 40 23.63 11.15 -6.59
C LEU A 40 22.99 11.00 -7.97
N GLU A 41 23.43 9.96 -8.65
CA GLU A 41 22.85 9.49 -9.90
C GLU A 41 22.03 8.21 -9.62
N LEU A 42 20.75 8.24 -9.96
CA LEU A 42 19.79 7.19 -9.63
C LEU A 42 19.24 6.57 -10.92
N PHE A 43 19.34 5.25 -11.06
CA PHE A 43 18.92 4.55 -12.26
C PHE A 43 18.38 3.15 -11.98
N GLY A 44 17.73 2.52 -12.96
CA GLY A 44 17.30 1.12 -12.88
C GLY A 44 15.91 0.86 -13.47
N VAL A 45 14.98 0.32 -12.66
CA VAL A 45 13.60 0.04 -13.07
C VAL A 45 12.64 0.99 -12.34
N GLY A 46 11.84 1.73 -13.11
CA GLY A 46 10.87 2.68 -12.57
C GLY A 46 9.85 3.11 -13.60
N GLY A 47 8.92 3.95 -13.22
CA GLY A 47 7.89 4.51 -14.08
C GLY A 47 8.00 6.04 -14.21
N GLU A 48 6.92 6.64 -14.69
CA GLU A 48 6.88 8.09 -14.95
C GLU A 48 6.99 8.94 -13.68
N LYS A 49 6.56 8.43 -12.51
CA LYS A 49 6.67 9.16 -11.26
C LYS A 49 8.14 9.26 -10.79
N MET A 50 8.89 8.18 -10.87
CA MET A 50 10.33 8.21 -10.56
C MET A 50 11.10 9.08 -11.57
N LYS A 51 10.77 8.99 -12.87
CA LYS A 51 11.38 9.84 -13.91
C LYS A 51 11.16 11.32 -13.65
N ALA A 52 9.98 11.72 -13.20
CA ALA A 52 9.67 13.11 -12.85
C ALA A 52 10.57 13.67 -11.74
N GLU A 53 11.12 12.82 -10.88
CA GLU A 53 12.08 13.17 -9.83
C GLU A 53 13.55 13.03 -10.29
N GLY A 54 13.79 12.88 -11.61
CA GLY A 54 15.12 12.80 -12.20
C GLY A 54 15.79 11.42 -12.11
N PHE A 55 15.02 10.35 -12.13
CA PHE A 55 15.50 8.97 -12.20
C PHE A 55 15.71 8.50 -13.64
N GLU A 56 16.82 7.84 -13.91
CA GLU A 56 17.11 7.22 -15.20
C GLU A 56 16.49 5.82 -15.28
N ALA A 57 15.35 5.68 -15.98
CA ALA A 57 14.71 4.38 -16.14
C ALA A 57 15.36 3.61 -17.30
N LEU A 58 16.16 2.59 -17.01
CA LEU A 58 16.67 1.65 -18.01
C LEU A 58 15.55 0.71 -18.50
N PHE A 59 14.62 0.36 -17.61
CA PHE A 59 13.43 -0.40 -17.95
C PHE A 59 12.22 0.25 -17.30
N HIS A 60 11.13 0.35 -18.06
CA HIS A 60 9.89 0.90 -17.55
C HIS A 60 9.04 -0.17 -16.86
N ILE A 61 8.29 0.21 -15.80
CA ILE A 61 7.44 -0.70 -15.04
C ILE A 61 6.42 -1.46 -15.91
N ASN A 62 5.93 -0.84 -17.00
CA ASN A 62 5.00 -1.49 -17.93
C ASN A 62 5.61 -2.72 -18.62
N GLN A 63 6.93 -2.78 -18.72
CA GLN A 63 7.67 -3.91 -19.28
C GLN A 63 7.87 -5.03 -18.24
N MET A 64 7.59 -4.74 -16.97
CA MET A 64 7.79 -5.63 -15.83
C MET A 64 6.48 -6.18 -15.26
N ALA A 65 5.33 -5.67 -15.70
CA ALA A 65 4.00 -5.98 -15.17
C ALA A 65 3.50 -7.36 -15.67
N PHE A 66 4.13 -8.43 -15.21
CA PHE A 66 3.67 -9.80 -15.46
C PHE A 66 2.79 -10.27 -14.30
N LEU A 67 1.48 -10.41 -14.55
CA LEU A 67 0.50 -10.87 -13.57
C LEU A 67 0.17 -12.34 -13.77
N GLY A 68 0.46 -13.16 -12.74
CA GLY A 68 0.12 -14.57 -12.72
C GLY A 68 1.28 -15.51 -13.06
N PHE A 69 1.20 -16.75 -12.48
CA PHE A 69 2.28 -17.73 -12.58
C PHE A 69 2.58 -18.15 -14.03
N VAL A 70 1.54 -18.29 -14.84
CA VAL A 70 1.67 -18.72 -16.25
C VAL A 70 2.36 -17.65 -17.10
N GLU A 71 2.04 -16.36 -16.86
CA GLU A 71 2.67 -15.26 -17.60
C GLU A 71 4.13 -15.09 -17.18
N VAL A 72 4.44 -15.22 -15.90
CA VAL A 72 5.82 -15.18 -15.41
C VAL A 72 6.69 -16.26 -16.06
N VAL A 73 6.15 -17.50 -16.23
CA VAL A 73 6.87 -18.59 -16.88
C VAL A 73 7.08 -18.29 -18.38
N LYS A 74 6.09 -17.77 -19.09
CA LYS A 74 6.22 -17.39 -20.51
C LYS A 74 7.27 -16.29 -20.73
N HIS A 75 7.39 -15.36 -19.80
CA HIS A 75 8.32 -14.22 -19.90
C HIS A 75 9.65 -14.45 -19.18
N LEU A 76 9.93 -15.66 -18.70
CA LEU A 76 11.17 -15.99 -17.99
C LEU A 76 12.46 -15.57 -18.74
N PRO A 77 12.59 -15.81 -20.08
CA PRO A 77 13.77 -15.36 -20.83
C PRO A 77 13.95 -13.84 -20.80
N TYR A 78 12.87 -13.08 -20.90
CA TYR A 78 12.90 -11.63 -20.80
C TYR A 78 13.29 -11.17 -19.39
N ILE A 79 12.72 -11.76 -18.35
CA ILE A 79 13.07 -11.49 -16.96
C ILE A 79 14.57 -11.71 -16.71
N LEU A 80 15.12 -12.80 -17.22
CA LEU A 80 16.55 -13.11 -17.12
C LEU A 80 17.42 -12.11 -17.90
N LYS A 81 16.97 -11.67 -19.09
CA LYS A 81 17.64 -10.64 -19.87
C LYS A 81 17.70 -9.31 -19.12
N VAL A 82 16.57 -8.88 -18.52
CA VAL A 82 16.50 -7.66 -17.71
C VAL A 82 17.43 -7.76 -16.50
N GLN A 83 17.41 -8.89 -15.77
CA GLN A 83 18.30 -9.09 -14.64
C GLN A 83 19.78 -8.99 -15.04
N LYS A 84 20.13 -9.61 -16.17
CA LYS A 84 21.53 -9.54 -16.69
C LYS A 84 21.92 -8.11 -17.00
N ALA A 85 21.09 -7.38 -17.75
CA ALA A 85 21.35 -5.99 -18.13
C ALA A 85 21.52 -5.06 -16.90
N LEU A 86 20.67 -5.22 -15.88
CA LEU A 86 20.78 -4.45 -14.64
C LEU A 86 22.07 -4.73 -13.87
N ILE A 87 22.52 -5.99 -13.84
CA ILE A 87 23.76 -6.38 -13.18
C ILE A 87 24.96 -5.84 -13.96
N ASP A 88 24.98 -6.04 -15.28
CA ASP A 88 26.07 -5.57 -16.15
C ASP A 88 26.25 -4.04 -16.04
N GLU A 89 25.13 -3.28 -16.03
CA GLU A 89 25.15 -1.83 -15.90
C GLU A 89 25.55 -1.38 -14.49
N ALA A 90 25.12 -2.11 -13.45
CA ALA A 90 25.53 -1.84 -12.07
C ALA A 90 27.05 -2.00 -11.89
N LEU A 91 27.62 -3.06 -12.45
CA LEU A 91 29.07 -3.31 -12.40
C LEU A 91 29.85 -2.26 -13.20
N LYS A 92 29.38 -1.91 -14.40
CA LYS A 92 29.98 -0.89 -15.27
C LYS A 92 30.02 0.48 -14.60
N ARG A 93 28.95 0.90 -13.90
CA ARG A 93 28.87 2.18 -13.18
C ARG A 93 29.51 2.13 -11.78
N GLY A 94 30.05 1.00 -11.36
CA GLY A 94 30.68 0.83 -10.05
C GLY A 94 29.70 0.98 -8.87
N VAL A 95 28.45 0.54 -9.07
CA VAL A 95 27.39 0.59 -8.03
C VAL A 95 27.83 -0.18 -6.78
N LYS A 96 27.72 0.46 -5.62
CA LYS A 96 27.97 -0.17 -4.31
C LYS A 96 26.68 -0.55 -3.58
N THR A 97 25.57 0.14 -3.85
CA THR A 97 24.30 -0.07 -3.19
C THR A 97 23.16 -0.23 -4.20
N VAL A 98 22.35 -1.26 -4.02
CA VAL A 98 21.08 -1.46 -4.76
C VAL A 98 19.91 -1.38 -3.79
N VAL A 99 18.83 -0.68 -4.20
CA VAL A 99 17.59 -0.56 -3.45
C VAL A 99 16.48 -1.30 -4.19
N LEU A 100 15.89 -2.28 -3.54
CA LEU A 100 14.82 -3.12 -4.05
C LEU A 100 13.50 -2.69 -3.40
N VAL A 101 12.57 -2.15 -4.19
CA VAL A 101 11.29 -1.62 -3.69
C VAL A 101 10.20 -2.65 -3.95
N ASP A 102 9.64 -3.25 -2.87
CA ASP A 102 8.57 -4.25 -2.96
C ASP A 102 8.86 -5.36 -4.01
N TYR A 103 7.87 -5.78 -4.83
CA TYR A 103 8.00 -6.69 -5.98
C TYR A 103 8.83 -7.97 -5.72
N PRO A 104 8.44 -8.78 -4.72
CA PRO A 104 9.29 -9.82 -4.12
C PRO A 104 9.66 -10.95 -5.09
N GLY A 105 8.83 -11.24 -6.09
CA GLY A 105 9.10 -12.30 -7.07
C GLY A 105 10.39 -12.07 -7.85
N PHE A 106 10.60 -10.86 -8.34
CA PHE A 106 11.78 -10.45 -9.08
C PHE A 106 12.92 -10.04 -8.13
N ASN A 107 12.60 -9.18 -7.17
CA ASN A 107 13.58 -8.53 -6.31
C ASN A 107 14.38 -9.51 -5.44
N LEU A 108 13.74 -10.52 -4.84
CA LEU A 108 14.43 -11.54 -4.07
C LEU A 108 15.35 -12.44 -4.93
N ASN A 109 15.05 -12.59 -6.22
CA ASN A 109 15.89 -13.39 -7.13
C ASN A 109 17.12 -12.60 -7.56
N ILE A 110 16.98 -11.34 -7.95
CA ILE A 110 18.11 -10.51 -8.37
C ILE A 110 18.99 -10.13 -7.17
N ALA A 111 18.43 -9.97 -5.96
CA ALA A 111 19.16 -9.73 -4.72
C ALA A 111 20.29 -10.75 -4.50
N LYS A 112 19.99 -12.05 -4.70
CA LYS A 112 21.00 -13.12 -4.59
C LYS A 112 22.18 -12.92 -5.54
N LYS A 113 21.93 -12.33 -6.72
CA LYS A 113 22.98 -12.10 -7.72
C LYS A 113 23.83 -10.89 -7.32
N PHE A 114 23.24 -9.78 -6.89
CA PHE A 114 23.98 -8.62 -6.38
C PHE A 114 24.88 -8.96 -5.19
N LYS A 115 24.40 -9.78 -4.25
CA LYS A 115 25.20 -10.26 -3.12
C LYS A 115 26.45 -11.02 -3.54
N LYS A 116 26.41 -11.77 -4.66
CA LYS A 116 27.60 -12.48 -5.18
C LYS A 116 28.69 -11.52 -5.69
N PHE A 117 28.32 -10.31 -6.10
CA PHE A 117 29.24 -9.27 -6.53
C PHE A 117 29.68 -8.32 -5.41
N GLY A 118 29.29 -8.62 -4.15
CA GLY A 118 29.61 -7.77 -3.01
C GLY A 118 28.86 -6.46 -2.98
N ILE A 119 27.79 -6.32 -3.79
CA ILE A 119 26.95 -5.12 -3.80
C ILE A 119 25.97 -5.20 -2.63
N ARG A 120 25.90 -4.13 -1.84
CA ARG A 120 24.96 -3.97 -0.71
C ARG A 120 23.54 -3.94 -1.21
N VAL A 121 22.66 -4.74 -0.60
CA VAL A 121 21.25 -4.88 -0.97
C VAL A 121 20.37 -4.33 0.13
N VAL A 122 19.72 -3.22 -0.12
CA VAL A 122 18.68 -2.62 0.73
C VAL A 122 17.31 -3.03 0.20
N TYR A 123 16.46 -3.61 1.05
CA TYR A 123 15.09 -3.96 0.66
C TYR A 123 14.10 -2.99 1.31
N TYR A 124 13.48 -2.13 0.51
CA TYR A 124 12.53 -1.14 0.97
C TYR A 124 11.10 -1.62 0.70
N ILE A 125 10.23 -1.54 1.71
CA ILE A 125 8.86 -2.06 1.72
C ILE A 125 8.86 -3.58 1.60
N ALA A 126 9.10 -4.23 2.73
CA ALA A 126 9.18 -5.69 2.81
C ALA A 126 7.88 -6.37 2.36
N PRO A 127 7.96 -7.55 1.73
CA PRO A 127 6.76 -8.32 1.43
C PRO A 127 6.08 -8.76 2.73
N GLN A 128 4.75 -8.84 2.73
CA GLN A 128 3.93 -9.20 3.90
C GLN A 128 4.07 -10.69 4.28
N VAL A 129 5.30 -11.13 4.55
CA VAL A 129 5.62 -12.53 4.86
C VAL A 129 5.08 -12.99 6.21
N TRP A 130 4.75 -12.05 7.09
CA TRP A 130 4.09 -12.31 8.37
C TRP A 130 2.64 -12.79 8.18
N ALA A 131 1.97 -12.38 7.11
CA ALA A 131 0.64 -12.84 6.76
C ALA A 131 0.66 -14.19 6.05
N TRP A 132 1.59 -14.39 5.11
CA TRP A 132 1.71 -15.62 4.31
C TRP A 132 3.12 -15.78 3.72
N GLY A 133 3.54 -17.02 3.50
CA GLY A 133 4.80 -17.30 2.81
C GLY A 133 6.06 -17.09 3.67
N GLN A 134 6.02 -17.48 4.93
CA GLN A 134 7.15 -17.37 5.89
C GLN A 134 8.49 -17.93 5.38
N GLY A 135 8.49 -18.88 4.43
CA GLY A 135 9.72 -19.34 3.77
C GLY A 135 10.50 -18.25 3.03
N ARG A 136 9.87 -17.08 2.76
CA ARG A 136 10.56 -15.91 2.19
C ARG A 136 11.41 -15.17 3.21
N VAL A 137 11.15 -15.30 4.51
CA VAL A 137 11.94 -14.67 5.58
C VAL A 137 13.40 -15.13 5.50
N LYS A 138 13.63 -16.45 5.30
CA LYS A 138 14.97 -17.00 5.07
C LYS A 138 15.66 -16.35 3.87
N LYS A 139 14.89 -16.12 2.77
CA LYS A 139 15.45 -15.46 1.57
C LYS A 139 15.82 -14.01 1.83
N LEU A 140 15.00 -13.27 2.60
CA LEU A 140 15.32 -11.90 3.01
C LEU A 140 16.61 -11.89 3.84
N LYS A 141 16.69 -12.73 4.88
CA LYS A 141 17.89 -12.86 5.73
C LYS A 141 19.17 -13.13 4.95
N GLU A 142 19.12 -14.03 3.96
CA GLU A 142 20.29 -14.47 3.20
C GLU A 142 20.67 -13.51 2.05
N ARG A 143 19.73 -12.70 1.57
CA ARG A 143 19.89 -11.97 0.30
C ARG A 143 19.88 -10.46 0.44
N THR A 144 19.61 -9.93 1.63
CA THR A 144 19.61 -8.50 1.89
C THR A 144 20.55 -8.15 3.03
N ASP A 145 21.13 -6.95 2.99
CA ASP A 145 21.97 -6.43 4.07
C ASP A 145 21.11 -5.74 5.12
N ILE A 146 20.04 -5.09 4.68
CA ILE A 146 19.04 -4.48 5.56
C ILE A 146 17.67 -4.46 4.88
N VAL A 147 16.63 -4.65 5.67
CA VAL A 147 15.22 -4.48 5.29
C VAL A 147 14.70 -3.20 5.93
N LEU A 148 14.13 -2.31 5.14
CA LEU A 148 13.46 -1.09 5.61
C LEU A 148 11.97 -1.37 5.66
N SER A 149 11.46 -1.66 6.86
CA SER A 149 10.05 -1.97 7.09
C SER A 149 9.22 -0.70 7.20
N VAL A 150 7.93 -0.82 6.85
CA VAL A 150 6.99 0.30 6.84
C VAL A 150 5.89 0.18 7.89
N PHE A 151 5.93 -0.90 8.69
CA PHE A 151 5.07 -1.09 9.85
C PHE A 151 5.91 -1.42 11.08
N PRO A 152 5.59 -0.86 12.27
CA PRO A 152 6.36 -1.11 13.50
C PRO A 152 6.41 -2.58 13.90
N PHE A 153 5.30 -3.31 13.78
CA PHE A 153 5.24 -4.74 14.11
C PHE A 153 6.12 -5.60 13.20
N GLU A 154 6.36 -5.17 11.95
CA GLU A 154 7.29 -5.87 11.04
C GLU A 154 8.71 -5.85 11.57
N GLU A 155 9.14 -4.75 12.19
CA GLU A 155 10.49 -4.65 12.74
C GLU A 155 10.71 -5.70 13.84
N LYS A 156 9.73 -5.86 14.75
CA LYS A 156 9.75 -6.91 15.78
C LYS A 156 9.77 -8.29 15.12
N PHE A 157 8.84 -8.56 14.23
CA PHE A 157 8.74 -9.83 13.53
C PHE A 157 10.03 -10.22 12.81
N PHE A 158 10.63 -9.33 12.05
CA PHE A 158 11.85 -9.62 11.30
C PHE A 158 13.08 -9.79 12.21
N LYS A 159 13.20 -9.01 13.29
CA LYS A 159 14.26 -9.16 14.30
C LYS A 159 14.22 -10.53 14.97
N GLU A 160 13.03 -11.01 15.34
CA GLU A 160 12.82 -12.33 15.94
C GLU A 160 13.28 -13.48 15.01
N HIS A 161 13.24 -13.24 13.69
CA HIS A 161 13.72 -14.19 12.68
C HIS A 161 15.19 -13.95 12.25
N GLY A 162 15.89 -13.03 12.91
CA GLY A 162 17.29 -12.72 12.67
C GLY A 162 17.54 -12.01 11.33
N VAL A 163 16.56 -11.25 10.82
CA VAL A 163 16.72 -10.34 9.68
C VAL A 163 17.18 -8.99 10.19
N ASN A 164 18.21 -8.41 9.58
CA ASN A 164 18.59 -7.03 9.85
C ASN A 164 17.51 -6.11 9.29
N VAL A 165 16.79 -5.41 10.15
CA VAL A 165 15.60 -4.60 9.78
C VAL A 165 15.58 -3.31 10.58
N ARG A 166 15.06 -2.26 9.93
CA ARG A 166 14.79 -0.97 10.55
C ARG A 166 13.44 -0.43 10.10
N PHE A 167 12.59 -0.06 11.04
CA PHE A 167 11.36 0.68 10.74
C PHE A 167 11.72 2.12 10.33
N VAL A 168 11.23 2.56 9.18
CA VAL A 168 11.56 3.87 8.61
C VAL A 168 10.36 4.84 8.54
N GLY A 169 9.19 4.40 9.00
CA GLY A 169 7.93 5.13 8.83
C GLY A 169 7.09 4.56 7.69
N ASN A 170 5.88 5.05 7.55
CA ASN A 170 4.93 4.53 6.56
C ASN A 170 4.74 5.52 5.40
N PRO A 171 5.00 5.10 4.12
CA PRO A 171 4.89 5.98 2.96
C PRO A 171 3.47 6.50 2.70
N LEU A 172 2.43 5.74 3.08
CA LEU A 172 1.06 6.20 2.93
C LEU A 172 0.71 7.28 3.97
N ALA A 173 1.15 7.12 5.22
CA ALA A 173 1.00 8.16 6.24
C ALA A 173 1.73 9.45 5.84
N GLU A 174 2.96 9.33 5.32
CA GLU A 174 3.71 10.46 4.77
C GLU A 174 2.96 11.15 3.63
N ARG A 175 2.42 10.37 2.69
CA ARG A 175 1.66 10.88 1.54
C ARG A 175 0.39 11.62 1.97
N ILE A 176 -0.36 11.07 2.92
CA ILE A 176 -1.58 11.69 3.43
C ILE A 176 -1.26 12.98 4.19
N SER A 177 -0.17 13.00 4.99
CA SER A 177 0.24 14.19 5.73
C SER A 177 0.69 15.35 4.84
N GLY A 178 1.19 15.06 3.65
CA GLY A 178 1.60 16.05 2.64
C GLY A 178 0.56 16.30 1.54
N TYR A 179 -0.64 15.72 1.66
CA TYR A 179 -1.68 15.86 0.65
C TYR A 179 -2.47 17.16 0.84
N GLU A 180 -2.60 17.94 -0.24
CA GLU A 180 -3.42 19.15 -0.27
C GLU A 180 -4.87 18.77 -0.56
N PHE A 181 -5.69 18.73 0.48
CA PHE A 181 -7.10 18.41 0.36
C PHE A 181 -7.87 19.57 -0.26
N MET A 182 -8.76 19.25 -1.22
CA MET A 182 -9.81 20.18 -1.61
C MET A 182 -10.65 20.56 -0.36
N PRO A 183 -10.97 21.85 -0.13
CA PRO A 183 -11.84 22.22 0.98
C PRO A 183 -13.18 21.50 0.94
N GLU A 184 -13.75 21.13 2.09
CA GLU A 184 -14.99 20.35 2.17
C GLU A 184 -16.15 20.99 1.44
N ALA A 185 -16.33 22.30 1.62
CA ALA A 185 -17.39 23.06 0.96
C ALA A 185 -17.27 22.98 -0.58
N GLU A 186 -16.05 23.07 -1.10
CA GLU A 186 -15.78 22.94 -2.53
C GLU A 186 -16.02 21.51 -3.02
N PHE A 187 -15.57 20.51 -2.25
CA PHE A 187 -15.83 19.11 -2.56
C PHE A 187 -17.32 18.80 -2.62
N ARG A 188 -18.08 19.25 -1.60
CA ARG A 188 -19.54 19.05 -1.56
C ARG A 188 -20.24 19.75 -2.73
N ALA A 189 -19.89 21.01 -3.02
CA ALA A 189 -20.45 21.77 -4.12
C ALA A 189 -20.17 21.11 -5.47
N LYS A 190 -18.93 20.67 -5.71
CA LYS A 190 -18.50 20.01 -6.95
C LYS A 190 -19.32 18.76 -7.27
N TRP A 191 -19.66 17.98 -6.24
CA TRP A 191 -20.38 16.72 -6.41
C TRP A 191 -21.88 16.82 -6.13
N GLY A 192 -22.39 18.02 -5.85
CA GLY A 192 -23.79 18.26 -5.51
C GLY A 192 -24.22 17.46 -4.28
N LEU A 193 -23.37 17.43 -3.25
CA LEU A 193 -23.65 16.86 -1.95
C LEU A 193 -24.21 17.94 -1.03
N ASP A 194 -25.33 17.61 -0.38
CA ASP A 194 -25.97 18.50 0.60
C ASP A 194 -25.03 18.76 1.78
N PRO A 195 -24.72 20.03 2.13
CA PRO A 195 -23.83 20.35 3.24
C PRO A 195 -24.34 19.87 4.61
N GLU A 196 -25.66 19.77 4.76
CA GLU A 196 -26.30 19.37 6.02
C GLU A 196 -26.43 17.83 6.16
N LYS A 197 -26.15 17.07 5.12
CA LYS A 197 -26.27 15.61 5.14
C LYS A 197 -24.95 14.93 5.45
N LYS A 198 -25.01 13.90 6.31
CA LYS A 198 -23.90 13.01 6.56
C LYS A 198 -23.58 12.18 5.32
N ILE A 199 -22.30 11.89 5.12
CA ILE A 199 -21.81 11.11 3.98
C ILE A 199 -21.51 9.68 4.45
N LEU A 200 -22.10 8.69 3.76
CA LEU A 200 -21.73 7.30 3.86
C LEU A 200 -20.83 6.92 2.67
N ALA A 201 -19.58 6.59 2.93
CA ALA A 201 -18.67 6.12 1.90
C ALA A 201 -18.81 4.61 1.64
N VAL A 202 -18.98 4.22 0.38
CA VAL A 202 -18.91 2.83 -0.08
C VAL A 202 -17.68 2.66 -0.96
N LEU A 203 -16.70 1.87 -0.49
CA LEU A 203 -15.41 1.65 -1.15
C LEU A 203 -15.26 0.15 -1.48
N PRO A 204 -15.83 -0.32 -2.61
CA PRO A 204 -15.99 -1.76 -2.90
C PRO A 204 -14.71 -2.44 -3.40
N GLY A 205 -13.63 -1.70 -3.61
CA GLY A 205 -12.35 -2.23 -4.08
C GLY A 205 -11.87 -1.61 -5.39
N SER A 206 -10.72 -2.09 -5.86
CA SER A 206 -10.04 -1.58 -7.06
C SER A 206 -9.92 -2.60 -8.19
N ARG A 207 -10.44 -3.82 -8.01
CA ARG A 207 -10.46 -4.88 -9.03
C ARG A 207 -11.91 -5.22 -9.41
N LYS A 208 -12.14 -5.48 -10.69
CA LYS A 208 -13.51 -5.79 -11.20
C LYS A 208 -14.22 -6.84 -10.37
N HIS A 209 -13.58 -7.99 -10.13
CA HIS A 209 -14.19 -9.08 -9.36
C HIS A 209 -14.49 -8.72 -7.91
N GLU A 210 -13.73 -7.80 -7.28
CA GLU A 210 -14.02 -7.31 -5.93
C GLU A 210 -15.32 -6.49 -5.95
N VAL A 211 -15.41 -5.57 -6.92
CA VAL A 211 -16.58 -4.71 -7.10
C VAL A 211 -17.83 -5.52 -7.43
N GLU A 212 -17.73 -6.53 -8.28
CA GLU A 212 -18.84 -7.46 -8.61
C GLU A 212 -19.42 -8.15 -7.36
N LEU A 213 -18.54 -8.56 -6.45
CA LEU A 213 -18.96 -9.32 -5.26
C LEU A 213 -19.44 -8.43 -4.12
N LEU A 214 -18.94 -7.19 -4.02
CA LEU A 214 -19.10 -6.34 -2.83
C LEU A 214 -20.02 -5.14 -3.03
N LEU A 215 -20.14 -4.60 -4.25
CA LEU A 215 -20.89 -3.36 -4.47
C LEU A 215 -22.38 -3.52 -4.15
N LYS A 216 -23.02 -4.57 -4.64
CA LYS A 216 -24.47 -4.78 -4.43
C LYS A 216 -24.82 -4.90 -2.95
N PRO A 217 -24.22 -5.81 -2.15
CA PRO A 217 -24.55 -5.91 -0.72
C PRO A 217 -24.18 -4.64 0.06
N ALA A 218 -23.10 -3.92 -0.32
CA ALA A 218 -22.74 -2.66 0.31
C ALA A 218 -23.78 -1.56 0.04
N LEU A 219 -24.34 -1.48 -1.17
CA LEU A 219 -25.40 -0.53 -1.50
C LEU A 219 -26.75 -0.88 -0.89
N GLU A 220 -27.08 -2.17 -0.73
CA GLU A 220 -28.26 -2.62 0.01
C GLU A 220 -28.15 -2.18 1.48
N ALA A 221 -26.99 -2.32 2.10
CA ALA A 221 -26.75 -1.81 3.45
C ALA A 221 -26.83 -0.28 3.50
N ALA A 222 -26.29 0.41 2.51
CA ALA A 222 -26.33 1.86 2.44
C ALA A 222 -27.77 2.40 2.39
N GLU A 223 -28.68 1.74 1.64
CA GLU A 223 -30.11 2.12 1.60
C GLU A 223 -30.79 2.01 2.97
N ILE A 224 -30.43 1.01 3.79
CA ILE A 224 -30.92 0.88 5.17
C ILE A 224 -30.38 2.04 6.02
N LEU A 225 -29.08 2.30 5.94
CA LEU A 225 -28.43 3.37 6.72
C LEU A 225 -28.91 4.78 6.32
N GLU A 226 -29.23 5.00 5.05
CA GLU A 226 -29.84 6.25 4.58
C GLU A 226 -31.20 6.51 5.23
N LYS A 227 -32.03 5.46 5.38
CA LYS A 227 -33.35 5.56 6.02
C LYS A 227 -33.25 5.82 7.52
N GLU A 228 -32.32 5.16 8.20
CA GLU A 228 -32.18 5.23 9.66
C GLU A 228 -31.45 6.49 10.15
N PHE A 229 -30.39 6.94 9.43
CA PHE A 229 -29.54 8.05 9.87
C PHE A 229 -29.54 9.25 8.92
N GLY A 230 -30.25 9.20 7.81
CA GLY A 230 -30.30 10.30 6.82
C GLY A 230 -28.99 10.51 6.04
N PHE A 231 -28.14 9.49 5.95
CA PHE A 231 -26.92 9.56 5.15
C PHE A 231 -27.19 9.85 3.67
N LYS A 232 -26.15 10.36 2.99
CA LYS A 232 -26.03 10.36 1.52
C LYS A 232 -24.91 9.45 1.11
N THR A 233 -25.23 8.46 0.27
CA THR A 233 -24.25 7.47 -0.17
C THR A 233 -23.37 8.04 -1.27
N VAL A 234 -22.05 7.91 -1.05
CA VAL A 234 -21.00 8.20 -2.01
C VAL A 234 -20.23 6.91 -2.30
N VAL A 235 -20.20 6.49 -3.57
CA VAL A 235 -19.38 5.36 -4.03
C VAL A 235 -18.07 5.89 -4.58
N GLY A 236 -16.97 5.46 -3.96
CA GLY A 236 -15.63 5.75 -4.47
C GLY A 236 -15.26 4.82 -5.63
N CYS A 237 -15.10 5.35 -6.84
CA CYS A 237 -14.64 4.63 -8.01
C CYS A 237 -13.11 4.68 -8.08
N ALA A 238 -12.45 3.52 -8.04
CA ALA A 238 -11.01 3.44 -8.22
C ALA A 238 -10.62 3.76 -9.68
N ASP A 239 -9.42 4.32 -9.90
CA ASP A 239 -8.95 4.70 -11.24
C ASP A 239 -8.92 3.52 -12.23
N THR A 240 -8.71 2.30 -11.72
CA THR A 240 -8.69 1.05 -12.48
C THR A 240 -10.07 0.53 -12.90
N ILE A 241 -11.15 1.17 -12.41
CA ILE A 241 -12.54 0.78 -12.66
C ILE A 241 -13.22 1.86 -13.50
N SER A 242 -14.05 1.47 -14.48
CA SER A 242 -14.87 2.42 -15.21
C SER A 242 -16.17 2.73 -14.46
N GLU A 243 -16.68 3.93 -14.63
CA GLU A 243 -17.94 4.33 -14.00
C GLU A 243 -19.13 3.54 -14.57
N GLU A 244 -19.09 3.23 -15.87
CA GLU A 244 -20.10 2.40 -16.55
C GLU A 244 -20.20 1.03 -15.91
N PHE A 245 -19.05 0.45 -15.52
CA PHE A 245 -19.02 -0.85 -14.85
C PHE A 245 -19.71 -0.78 -13.47
N ILE A 246 -19.46 0.25 -12.67
CA ILE A 246 -20.16 0.47 -11.40
C ILE A 246 -21.66 0.58 -11.62
N ARG A 247 -22.08 1.42 -12.59
CA ARG A 247 -23.50 1.67 -12.92
C ARG A 247 -24.21 0.44 -13.51
N SER A 248 -23.47 -0.45 -14.19
CA SER A 248 -24.04 -1.70 -14.73
C SER A 248 -24.45 -2.69 -13.63
N ILE A 249 -23.80 -2.65 -12.46
CA ILE A 249 -24.13 -3.51 -11.31
C ILE A 249 -25.36 -2.97 -10.56
N LYS A 250 -25.41 -1.66 -10.32
CA LYS A 250 -26.57 -0.98 -9.71
C LYS A 250 -26.67 0.48 -10.22
N PRO A 251 -27.66 0.79 -11.03
CA PRO A 251 -27.77 2.10 -11.69
C PRO A 251 -28.44 3.17 -10.82
N GLY A 252 -27.72 3.82 -9.93
CA GLY A 252 -28.24 4.99 -9.21
C GLY A 252 -28.50 4.77 -7.72
N GLY A 253 -29.09 5.78 -7.07
CA GLY A 253 -29.30 5.81 -5.61
C GLY A 253 -28.05 6.30 -4.83
N TYR A 254 -26.98 6.71 -5.51
CA TYR A 254 -25.72 7.16 -4.88
C TYR A 254 -25.00 8.20 -5.77
N LYS A 255 -24.08 8.94 -5.18
CA LYS A 255 -23.11 9.74 -5.94
C LYS A 255 -21.87 8.90 -6.23
N LEU A 256 -21.48 8.86 -7.51
CA LEU A 256 -20.26 8.15 -7.94
C LEU A 256 -19.14 9.16 -8.11
N ILE A 257 -18.03 8.96 -7.40
CA ILE A 257 -16.89 9.89 -7.40
C ILE A 257 -15.61 9.13 -7.75
N LYS A 258 -14.91 9.59 -8.78
CA LYS A 258 -13.63 9.08 -9.24
C LYS A 258 -12.52 10.09 -9.00
N GLY A 259 -11.33 9.62 -8.60
CA GLY A 259 -10.13 10.46 -8.43
C GLY A 259 -9.99 11.18 -7.09
N TYR A 260 -11.01 11.19 -6.22
CA TYR A 260 -11.02 11.90 -4.93
C TYR A 260 -11.09 10.97 -3.73
N GLN A 261 -10.27 9.92 -3.77
CA GLN A 261 -10.33 8.84 -2.77
C GLN A 261 -9.98 9.30 -1.34
N PHE A 262 -9.12 10.31 -1.21
CA PHE A 262 -8.76 10.85 0.10
C PHE A 262 -9.83 11.79 0.64
N GLU A 263 -10.38 12.67 -0.21
CA GLU A 263 -11.48 13.56 0.16
C GLU A 263 -12.72 12.78 0.59
N ILE A 264 -13.10 11.70 -0.14
CA ILE A 264 -14.21 10.83 0.25
C ILE A 264 -14.00 10.32 1.68
N LYS A 265 -12.81 9.78 1.99
CA LYS A 265 -12.50 9.24 3.33
C LYS A 265 -12.39 10.32 4.40
N LYS A 266 -11.91 11.52 4.04
CA LYS A 266 -11.75 12.63 4.97
C LYS A 266 -13.08 13.25 5.38
N TYR A 267 -14.05 13.30 4.46
CA TYR A 267 -15.32 13.99 4.65
C TYR A 267 -16.52 13.07 4.87
N ALA A 268 -16.32 11.75 4.80
CA ALA A 268 -17.35 10.80 5.14
C ALA A 268 -17.43 10.57 6.65
N ASP A 269 -18.66 10.53 7.15
CA ASP A 269 -18.95 10.27 8.57
C ASP A 269 -18.85 8.78 8.93
N PHE A 270 -19.01 7.89 7.92
CA PHE A 270 -18.89 6.44 8.08
C PHE A 270 -18.54 5.77 6.74
N GLY A 271 -17.89 4.61 6.79
CA GLY A 271 -17.48 3.85 5.62
C GLY A 271 -17.84 2.37 5.63
N ILE A 272 -18.30 1.85 4.48
CA ILE A 272 -18.34 0.42 4.15
C ILE A 272 -17.16 0.17 3.22
N VAL A 273 -16.10 -0.47 3.74
CA VAL A 273 -14.79 -0.47 3.08
C VAL A 273 -14.29 -1.89 2.83
N LYS A 274 -13.93 -2.19 1.60
CA LYS A 274 -13.26 -3.46 1.26
C LYS A 274 -11.91 -3.57 1.95
N SER A 275 -11.62 -4.73 2.54
CA SER A 275 -10.34 -5.04 3.17
C SER A 275 -9.15 -4.77 2.24
N GLY A 276 -8.16 -4.04 2.72
CA GLY A 276 -6.95 -3.64 2.01
C GLY A 276 -6.40 -2.31 2.50
N THR A 277 -5.57 -1.66 1.69
CA THR A 277 -4.94 -0.37 2.00
C THR A 277 -5.97 0.73 2.33
N SER A 278 -7.17 0.67 1.72
CA SER A 278 -8.25 1.63 1.99
C SER A 278 -8.72 1.65 3.44
N THR A 279 -8.58 0.54 4.19
CA THR A 279 -8.93 0.53 5.63
C THR A 279 -7.91 1.31 6.46
N MET A 280 -6.65 1.27 6.08
CA MET A 280 -5.60 2.08 6.71
C MET A 280 -5.74 3.57 6.33
N GLU A 281 -6.06 3.87 5.06
CA GLU A 281 -6.37 5.24 4.63
C GLU A 281 -7.55 5.82 5.41
N ALA A 282 -8.61 5.03 5.63
CA ALA A 282 -9.76 5.41 6.44
C ALA A 282 -9.35 5.77 7.88
N ALA A 283 -8.53 4.93 8.51
CA ALA A 283 -8.02 5.18 9.87
C ALA A 283 -7.13 6.43 9.93
N LEU A 284 -6.24 6.64 8.95
CA LEU A 284 -5.39 7.82 8.88
C LEU A 284 -6.19 9.12 8.65
N LEU A 285 -7.41 9.02 8.11
CA LEU A 285 -8.32 10.13 7.82
C LEU A 285 -9.52 10.21 8.80
N ASP A 286 -9.48 9.45 9.90
CA ASP A 286 -10.50 9.42 10.97
C ASP A 286 -11.89 8.97 10.54
N MET A 287 -12.03 8.21 9.46
CA MET A 287 -13.32 7.71 9.01
C MET A 287 -13.66 6.38 9.71
N PRO A 288 -14.63 6.32 10.61
CA PRO A 288 -15.13 5.07 11.19
C PRO A 288 -15.69 4.15 10.09
N LEU A 289 -15.54 2.83 10.28
CA LEU A 289 -15.88 1.91 9.20
C LEU A 289 -16.31 0.53 9.66
N VAL A 290 -16.98 -0.17 8.76
CA VAL A 290 -17.10 -1.64 8.74
C VAL A 290 -16.28 -2.17 7.56
N ILE A 291 -15.55 -3.26 7.79
CA ILE A 291 -14.69 -3.89 6.78
C ILE A 291 -15.46 -5.04 6.15
N ILE A 292 -15.44 -5.10 4.82
CA ILE A 292 -16.06 -6.18 4.06
C ILE A 292 -15.01 -6.88 3.19
N TYR A 293 -15.11 -8.22 3.09
CA TYR A 293 -14.23 -9.00 2.24
C TYR A 293 -14.94 -10.23 1.68
N LYS A 294 -14.94 -10.35 0.35
CA LYS A 294 -15.49 -11.52 -0.34
C LYS A 294 -14.60 -11.86 -1.53
N THR A 295 -14.38 -13.18 -1.71
CA THR A 295 -13.63 -13.72 -2.85
C THR A 295 -14.24 -15.08 -3.24
N SER A 296 -13.75 -15.71 -4.31
CA SER A 296 -14.24 -17.04 -4.68
C SER A 296 -14.03 -18.06 -3.55
N ALA A 297 -14.95 -18.99 -3.39
CA ALA A 297 -14.89 -20.01 -2.34
C ALA A 297 -13.56 -20.81 -2.39
N LEU A 298 -13.05 -21.10 -3.59
CA LEU A 298 -11.76 -21.77 -3.76
C LEU A 298 -10.61 -20.93 -3.23
N THR A 299 -10.53 -19.65 -3.62
CA THR A 299 -9.49 -18.72 -3.15
C THR A 299 -9.54 -18.53 -1.64
N TYR A 300 -10.76 -18.41 -1.09
CA TYR A 300 -10.96 -18.27 0.36
C TYR A 300 -10.48 -19.48 1.13
N ASN A 301 -10.87 -20.70 0.70
CA ASN A 301 -10.47 -21.94 1.37
C ASN A 301 -8.97 -22.18 1.33
N ILE A 302 -8.29 -21.81 0.24
CA ILE A 302 -6.85 -21.85 0.14
C ILE A 302 -6.24 -20.80 1.06
N GLY A 303 -6.74 -19.56 1.00
CA GLY A 303 -6.25 -18.45 1.84
C GLY A 303 -6.40 -18.73 3.33
N LYS A 304 -7.55 -19.25 3.78
CA LYS A 304 -7.82 -19.59 5.19
C LYS A 304 -6.81 -20.62 5.75
N ARG A 305 -6.28 -21.51 4.91
CA ARG A 305 -5.26 -22.50 5.33
C ARG A 305 -3.85 -21.90 5.37
N LEU A 306 -3.58 -20.88 4.58
CA LEU A 306 -2.24 -20.29 4.43
C LEU A 306 -2.04 -19.06 5.31
N ILE A 307 -3.11 -18.31 5.60
CA ILE A 307 -3.10 -17.07 6.37
C ILE A 307 -3.19 -17.42 7.87
N LYS A 308 -2.19 -16.99 8.63
CA LYS A 308 -2.07 -17.27 10.07
C LYS A 308 -2.45 -16.08 10.96
N ILE A 309 -3.05 -15.05 10.39
CA ILE A 309 -3.45 -13.83 11.10
C ILE A 309 -4.93 -13.85 11.43
N GLY A 310 -5.29 -13.31 12.60
CA GLY A 310 -6.68 -13.28 13.08
C GLY A 310 -7.57 -12.25 12.36
N ASN A 311 -6.97 -11.23 11.74
CA ASN A 311 -7.66 -10.13 11.07
C ASN A 311 -7.23 -10.03 9.60
N LEU A 312 -8.12 -9.55 8.72
CA LEU A 312 -7.84 -9.31 7.30
C LEU A 312 -7.66 -7.82 6.97
N GLY A 313 -8.29 -6.93 7.74
CA GLY A 313 -8.19 -5.49 7.56
C GLY A 313 -6.86 -4.95 8.08
N MET A 314 -6.16 -4.19 7.25
CA MET A 314 -4.87 -3.58 7.63
C MET A 314 -4.97 -2.75 8.91
N VAL A 315 -6.09 -2.07 9.11
CA VAL A 315 -6.32 -1.27 10.31
C VAL A 315 -6.27 -2.11 11.59
N ASN A 316 -6.89 -3.31 11.59
CA ASN A 316 -6.88 -4.22 12.73
C ASN A 316 -5.51 -4.90 12.93
N ILE A 317 -4.84 -5.22 11.82
CA ILE A 317 -3.50 -5.81 11.86
C ILE A 317 -2.49 -4.82 12.46
N ILE A 318 -2.53 -3.55 12.05
CA ILE A 318 -1.63 -2.51 12.56
C ILE A 318 -1.94 -2.16 14.01
N ALA A 319 -3.22 -2.19 14.39
CA ALA A 319 -3.65 -1.98 15.77
C ALA A 319 -3.32 -3.16 16.69
N GLU A 320 -2.97 -4.32 16.14
CA GLU A 320 -2.81 -5.61 16.84
C GLU A 320 -4.08 -6.02 17.64
N GLU A 321 -5.23 -5.45 17.28
CA GLU A 321 -6.54 -5.75 17.85
C GLU A 321 -7.66 -5.49 16.85
N THR A 322 -8.85 -6.08 17.06
CA THR A 322 -10.04 -5.80 16.26
C THR A 322 -10.68 -4.48 16.72
N ILE A 323 -10.32 -3.37 16.08
CA ILE A 323 -10.92 -2.05 16.31
C ILE A 323 -12.07 -1.77 15.36
N ALA A 324 -12.05 -2.32 14.15
CA ALA A 324 -13.11 -2.22 13.16
C ALA A 324 -13.67 -3.63 12.86
N PRO A 325 -14.99 -3.88 12.92
CA PRO A 325 -15.56 -5.17 12.59
C PRO A 325 -15.30 -5.59 11.16
N GLU A 326 -15.06 -6.88 10.94
CA GLU A 326 -14.82 -7.51 9.65
C GLU A 326 -15.95 -8.49 9.31
N LEU A 327 -16.62 -8.29 8.19
CA LEU A 327 -17.60 -9.21 7.62
C LEU A 327 -16.97 -9.93 6.43
N ILE A 328 -16.95 -11.26 6.49
CA ILE A 328 -16.16 -12.08 5.56
C ILE A 328 -17.07 -13.11 4.87
N GLN A 329 -16.93 -13.26 3.55
CA GLN A 329 -17.62 -14.26 2.72
C GLN A 329 -19.16 -14.21 2.86
N ASP A 330 -19.76 -15.17 3.54
CA ASP A 330 -21.21 -15.33 3.69
C ASP A 330 -21.82 -14.31 4.70
N GLU A 331 -20.98 -13.61 5.41
CA GLU A 331 -21.41 -12.49 6.27
C GLU A 331 -21.60 -11.20 5.46
N VAL A 332 -21.11 -11.15 4.22
CA VAL A 332 -21.24 -9.98 3.34
C VAL A 332 -22.62 -9.99 2.67
N THR A 333 -23.65 -9.60 3.46
CA THR A 333 -25.02 -9.34 2.99
C THR A 333 -25.45 -7.93 3.40
N GLY A 334 -26.41 -7.34 2.68
CA GLY A 334 -26.90 -5.99 2.96
C GLY A 334 -27.36 -5.84 4.43
N GLU A 335 -28.14 -6.82 4.92
CA GLU A 335 -28.69 -6.82 6.29
C GLU A 335 -27.60 -6.90 7.35
N LYS A 336 -26.61 -7.81 7.21
CA LYS A 336 -25.54 -7.96 8.21
C LYS A 336 -24.60 -6.75 8.22
N ILE A 337 -24.28 -6.20 7.06
CA ILE A 337 -23.46 -4.97 6.97
C ILE A 337 -24.20 -3.83 7.65
N ALA A 338 -25.49 -3.62 7.33
CA ALA A 338 -26.31 -2.60 7.95
C ALA A 338 -26.42 -2.79 9.46
N ALA A 339 -26.75 -3.98 9.93
CA ALA A 339 -26.87 -4.28 11.37
C ALA A 339 -25.56 -4.01 12.13
N THR A 340 -24.41 -4.35 11.53
CA THR A 340 -23.10 -4.07 12.13
C THR A 340 -22.82 -2.57 12.16
N ALA A 341 -23.11 -1.84 11.11
CA ALA A 341 -22.94 -0.39 11.05
C ALA A 341 -23.89 0.33 12.01
N LEU A 342 -25.17 -0.08 12.08
CA LEU A 342 -26.17 0.43 13.03
C LEU A 342 -25.68 0.29 14.47
N LYS A 343 -25.15 -0.89 14.84
CA LYS A 343 -24.59 -1.12 16.16
C LYS A 343 -23.46 -0.15 16.51
N ILE A 344 -22.54 0.11 15.55
CA ILE A 344 -21.42 1.04 15.76
C ILE A 344 -21.94 2.47 15.89
N LEU A 345 -22.83 2.89 15.00
CA LEU A 345 -23.35 4.26 14.94
C LEU A 345 -24.25 4.62 16.11
N SER A 346 -24.92 3.62 16.72
CA SER A 346 -25.81 3.80 17.88
C SER A 346 -25.09 3.67 19.22
N ASP A 347 -23.83 3.20 19.23
CA ASP A 347 -23.05 3.02 20.45
C ASP A 347 -21.80 3.91 20.46
N PRO A 348 -21.81 5.05 21.18
CA PRO A 348 -20.67 5.96 21.26
C PRO A 348 -19.38 5.28 21.74
N SER A 349 -19.47 4.19 22.51
CA SER A 349 -18.31 3.46 23.00
C SER A 349 -17.59 2.71 21.88
N LEU A 350 -18.34 2.14 20.93
CA LEU A 350 -17.80 1.46 19.77
C LEU A 350 -17.16 2.45 18.77
N LEU A 351 -17.80 3.60 18.54
CA LEU A 351 -17.21 4.69 17.76
C LEU A 351 -15.91 5.18 18.41
N LYS A 352 -15.93 5.41 19.74
CA LYS A 352 -14.75 5.84 20.47
C LYS A 352 -13.63 4.80 20.39
N LYS A 353 -13.94 3.51 20.48
CA LYS A 353 -12.94 2.45 20.32
C LYS A 353 -12.25 2.53 18.97
N GLN A 354 -12.97 2.79 17.87
CA GLN A 354 -12.39 2.95 16.55
C GLN A 354 -11.49 4.20 16.49
N THR A 355 -12.00 5.36 16.91
CA THR A 355 -11.26 6.62 16.84
C THR A 355 -10.01 6.62 17.72
N ASP A 356 -10.05 6.05 18.92
CA ASP A 356 -8.90 5.86 19.79
C ASP A 356 -7.87 4.91 19.14
N GLY A 357 -8.33 3.85 18.47
CA GLY A 357 -7.49 2.94 17.70
C GLY A 357 -6.81 3.65 16.52
N PHE A 358 -7.54 4.49 15.81
CA PHE A 358 -6.99 5.30 14.71
C PHE A 358 -5.95 6.30 15.18
N ALA A 359 -6.16 6.95 16.33
CA ALA A 359 -5.20 7.85 16.93
C ALA A 359 -3.87 7.12 17.23
N ARG A 360 -3.93 5.90 17.82
CA ARG A 360 -2.73 5.06 18.05
C ARG A 360 -2.02 4.68 16.75
N ILE A 361 -2.78 4.30 15.71
CA ILE A 361 -2.21 3.98 14.39
C ILE A 361 -1.49 5.19 13.81
N LYS A 362 -2.12 6.39 13.85
CA LYS A 362 -1.50 7.63 13.36
C LYS A 362 -0.22 7.96 14.11
N GLU A 363 -0.25 7.85 15.43
CA GLU A 363 0.94 8.08 16.27
C GLU A 363 2.07 7.12 15.88
N ASN A 364 1.79 5.86 15.69
CA ASN A 364 2.79 4.84 15.39
C ASN A 364 3.35 4.96 13.95
N LEU A 365 2.51 5.32 12.97
CA LEU A 365 2.91 5.40 11.56
C LEU A 365 3.41 6.78 11.14
N GLY A 366 2.91 7.86 11.76
CA GLY A 366 3.14 9.25 11.34
C GLY A 366 4.39 9.91 11.91
N LYS A 367 5.08 9.29 12.88
CA LYS A 367 6.26 9.88 13.56
C LYS A 367 7.47 10.11 12.63
N HIS A 368 7.55 9.45 11.49
CA HIS A 368 8.69 9.50 10.59
C HIS A 368 8.27 9.85 9.16
N LYS A 369 9.02 10.73 8.52
CA LYS A 369 8.97 10.88 7.07
C LYS A 369 9.67 9.66 6.46
N ALA A 370 8.87 8.69 6.00
CA ALA A 370 9.34 7.37 5.57
C ALA A 370 10.45 7.45 4.51
N SER A 371 10.22 8.26 3.48
CA SER A 371 11.18 8.43 2.38
C SER A 371 12.49 9.08 2.83
N ALA A 372 12.42 10.12 3.68
CA ALA A 372 13.61 10.81 4.18
C ALA A 372 14.41 9.92 5.16
N THR A 373 13.71 9.15 6.01
CA THR A 373 14.35 8.21 6.94
C THR A 373 14.99 7.05 6.17
N ALA A 374 14.30 6.50 5.15
CA ALA A 374 14.86 5.47 4.29
C ALA A 374 16.11 5.97 3.55
N ALA A 375 16.07 7.17 2.96
CA ALA A 375 17.21 7.79 2.30
C ALA A 375 18.40 7.94 3.24
N LYS A 376 18.18 8.41 4.48
CA LYS A 376 19.24 8.51 5.49
C LYS A 376 19.90 7.16 5.78
N VAL A 377 19.12 6.09 5.93
CA VAL A 377 19.66 4.73 6.20
C VAL A 377 20.40 4.20 4.97
N ILE A 378 19.92 4.46 3.76
CA ILE A 378 20.58 4.06 2.54
C ILE A 378 21.97 4.73 2.44
N LEU A 379 22.06 6.02 2.71
CA LEU A 379 23.29 6.81 2.58
C LEU A 379 24.27 6.63 3.74
N SER A 380 23.80 6.36 4.98
CA SER A 380 24.67 6.29 6.16
C SER A 380 25.59 5.07 6.21
N GLU A 381 25.40 4.09 5.34
CA GLU A 381 26.15 2.85 5.32
C GLU A 381 26.70 2.51 3.91
N THR A 382 26.76 3.50 3.02
CA THR A 382 27.35 3.37 1.67
C THR A 382 28.85 3.61 1.63
#